data_0f66bd5fe981e965cf9595c43ff1d52b
#
_entry.id   0f66bd5fe981e965cf9595c43ff1d52b
#
_cell.length_a   1.000
_cell.length_b   1.000
_cell.length_c   1.000
_cell.angle_alpha   90.00
_cell.angle_beta   90.00
_cell.angle_gamma   90.00
#
_symmetry.space_group_name_H-M   'P 1'
#
loop_
_entity.id
_entity.type
_entity.pdbx_description
1 polymer ?
#
loop_
_entity_poly.entity_id
_entity_poly.type
_entity_poly.pdbx_seq_one_letter_code
_entity_poly.pdbx_strand_id
1 'polypeptide(L)'
;CIEAGHKMIREMKQYLEEETDIKGLELNTLPKPAEIKAFLDQYVIGQDDAKRYLSVAVYNHYKRVLQPREEGGVEIEKSNIILVGSTGTGKTLLARTIAKLLKVPFTIVDATVLTEAGYVGEDVEGILSRLYQASNYNLEATQRGIVFIDEIDKIARKGDNPSITR
;
A
#
# COMPACT_ATOMS: atom_id res chain seq x y z
N CYS A 1 26.68 -0.72 -33.46
CA CYS A 1 25.45 0.04 -33.09
C CYS A 1 24.24 -0.88 -32.83
N ILE A 2 23.93 -1.84 -33.71
CA ILE A 2 22.73 -2.71 -33.60
C ILE A 2 22.84 -3.70 -32.43
N GLU A 3 24.00 -4.28 -32.19
CA GLU A 3 24.23 -5.18 -31.04
C GLU A 3 24.14 -4.49 -29.69
N ALA A 4 24.63 -3.25 -29.59
CA ALA A 4 24.51 -2.44 -28.38
C ALA A 4 23.04 -2.10 -28.07
N GLY A 5 22.23 -1.80 -29.11
CA GLY A 5 20.78 -1.59 -28.96
C GLY A 5 20.04 -2.84 -28.51
N HIS A 6 20.39 -4.02 -29.06
CA HIS A 6 19.79 -5.30 -28.65
C HIS A 6 20.20 -5.72 -27.23
N LYS A 7 21.41 -5.38 -26.79
CA LYS A 7 21.85 -5.62 -25.40
C LYS A 7 21.08 -4.75 -24.42
N MET A 8 20.94 -3.46 -24.75
CA MET A 8 20.22 -2.50 -23.92
C MET A 8 18.70 -2.81 -23.83
N ILE A 9 18.09 -3.27 -24.94
CA ILE A 9 16.69 -3.73 -24.94
C ILE A 9 16.54 -5.02 -24.12
N ARG A 10 17.52 -5.92 -24.15
CA ARG A 10 17.51 -7.15 -23.34
C ARG A 10 17.68 -6.85 -21.86
N GLU A 11 18.62 -5.97 -21.50
CA GLU A 11 18.82 -5.51 -20.13
C GLU A 11 17.61 -4.75 -19.61
N MET A 12 16.98 -3.90 -20.44
CA MET A 12 15.76 -3.18 -20.09
C MET A 12 14.55 -4.13 -19.96
N LYS A 13 14.44 -5.16 -20.83
CA LYS A 13 13.44 -6.23 -20.66
C LYS A 13 13.69 -7.05 -19.39
N GLN A 14 14.91 -7.39 -19.08
CA GLN A 14 15.27 -8.12 -17.87
C GLN A 14 14.99 -7.28 -16.61
N TYR A 15 15.28 -5.97 -16.64
CA TYR A 15 14.88 -5.03 -15.58
C TYR A 15 13.36 -4.92 -15.44
N LEU A 16 12.62 -4.84 -16.55
CA LEU A 16 11.17 -4.82 -16.56
C LEU A 16 10.57 -6.16 -16.13
N GLU A 17 11.18 -7.28 -16.48
CA GLU A 17 10.78 -8.62 -16.05
C GLU A 17 11.11 -8.87 -14.56
N GLU A 18 12.20 -8.34 -14.04
CA GLU A 18 12.52 -8.37 -12.60
C GLU A 18 11.59 -7.42 -11.80
N GLU A 19 11.17 -6.27 -12.37
CA GLU A 19 10.12 -5.43 -11.77
C GLU A 19 8.70 -6.00 -11.97
N THR A 20 8.47 -6.79 -12.99
CA THR A 20 7.16 -7.38 -13.32
C THR A 20 7.05 -8.86 -12.98
N ASP A 21 7.99 -9.46 -12.25
CA ASP A 21 7.79 -10.77 -11.64
C ASP A 21 6.79 -10.65 -10.45
N ILE A 22 5.64 -10.06 -10.76
CA ILE A 22 4.39 -10.23 -10.04
C ILE A 22 3.87 -11.62 -10.43
N LYS A 23 4.62 -12.65 -10.13
CA LYS A 23 4.04 -13.96 -9.84
C LYS A 23 3.11 -13.69 -8.68
N GLY A 24 1.82 -13.71 -9.00
CA GLY A 24 0.78 -13.24 -8.11
C GLY A 24 1.03 -13.78 -6.71
N LEU A 25 0.95 -12.90 -5.72
CA LEU A 25 1.05 -13.27 -4.31
C LEU A 25 0.08 -14.46 -4.08
N GLU A 26 0.63 -15.63 -3.82
CA GLU A 26 -0.13 -16.86 -3.59
C GLU A 26 -0.22 -17.14 -2.09
N LEU A 27 -1.27 -17.82 -1.66
CA LEU A 27 -1.47 -18.15 -0.25
C LEU A 27 -0.27 -18.93 0.34
N ASN A 28 0.36 -19.80 -0.48
CA ASN A 28 1.50 -20.61 -0.07
C ASN A 28 2.81 -19.81 0.04
N THR A 29 2.90 -18.68 -0.65
CA THR A 29 4.08 -17.81 -0.66
C THR A 29 3.89 -16.58 0.24
N LEU A 30 2.71 -16.42 0.85
CA LEU A 30 2.43 -15.31 1.77
C LEU A 30 3.31 -15.42 3.01
N PRO A 31 4.20 -14.45 3.28
CA PRO A 31 5.08 -14.50 4.44
C PRO A 31 4.27 -14.46 5.73
N LYS A 32 4.64 -15.28 6.71
CA LYS A 32 3.99 -15.34 8.02
C LYS A 32 4.24 -14.05 8.83
N PRO A 33 3.41 -13.73 9.83
CA PRO A 33 3.57 -12.51 10.62
C PRO A 33 4.96 -12.35 11.24
N ALA A 34 5.60 -13.43 11.67
CA ALA A 34 6.95 -13.40 12.20
C ALA A 34 8.00 -13.01 11.15
N GLU A 35 7.83 -13.48 9.92
CA GLU A 35 8.72 -13.16 8.78
C GLU A 35 8.51 -11.71 8.34
N ILE A 36 7.27 -11.24 8.30
CA ILE A 36 6.95 -9.82 8.02
C ILE A 36 7.61 -8.92 9.06
N LYS A 37 7.46 -9.26 10.36
CA LYS A 37 8.11 -8.50 11.44
C LYS A 37 9.63 -8.51 11.30
N ALA A 38 10.24 -9.65 11.07
CA ALA A 38 11.69 -9.78 10.92
C ALA A 38 12.21 -8.95 9.72
N PHE A 39 11.43 -8.85 8.65
CA PHE A 39 11.77 -7.98 7.53
C PHE A 39 11.65 -6.50 7.91
N LEU A 40 10.59 -6.11 8.62
CA LEU A 40 10.42 -4.74 9.11
C LEU A 40 11.55 -4.32 10.07
N ASP A 41 12.06 -5.24 10.88
CA ASP A 41 13.16 -4.99 11.82
C ASP A 41 14.47 -4.60 11.11
N GLN A 42 14.64 -4.97 9.85
CA GLN A 42 15.81 -4.60 9.05
C GLN A 42 15.77 -3.13 8.58
N TYR A 43 14.59 -2.53 8.48
CA TYR A 43 14.41 -1.19 7.92
C TYR A 43 13.95 -0.16 8.93
N VAL A 44 13.25 -0.57 9.99
CA VAL A 44 12.65 0.33 10.97
C VAL A 44 13.18 0.00 12.37
N ILE A 45 13.86 0.95 12.99
CA ILE A 45 14.38 0.81 14.36
C ILE A 45 13.26 1.08 15.35
N GLY A 46 13.14 0.23 16.38
CA GLY A 46 12.09 0.35 17.39
C GLY A 46 10.69 0.01 16.86
N GLN A 47 9.65 0.57 17.46
CA GLN A 47 8.25 0.38 17.06
C GLN A 47 7.79 -1.10 17.11
N ASP A 48 8.29 -1.90 18.07
CA ASP A 48 8.09 -3.35 18.09
C ASP A 48 6.62 -3.76 18.16
N ASP A 49 5.81 -3.06 18.95
CA ASP A 49 4.37 -3.35 19.02
C ASP A 49 3.66 -3.00 17.72
N ALA A 50 3.95 -1.83 17.14
CA ALA A 50 3.37 -1.44 15.87
C ALA A 50 3.72 -2.44 14.76
N LYS A 51 4.97 -2.89 14.68
CA LYS A 51 5.41 -3.91 13.72
C LYS A 51 4.68 -5.23 13.91
N ARG A 52 4.50 -5.66 15.18
CA ARG A 52 3.81 -6.92 15.52
C ARG A 52 2.35 -6.87 15.06
N TYR A 53 1.61 -5.83 15.49
CA TYR A 53 0.20 -5.68 15.11
C TYR A 53 0.02 -5.52 13.60
N LEU A 54 0.86 -4.71 12.98
CA LEU A 54 0.81 -4.48 11.54
C LEU A 54 1.11 -5.75 10.74
N SER A 55 2.08 -6.55 11.18
CA SER A 55 2.41 -7.83 10.53
C SER A 55 1.25 -8.83 10.56
N VAL A 56 0.53 -8.92 11.68
CA VAL A 56 -0.65 -9.78 11.81
C VAL A 56 -1.80 -9.26 10.94
N ALA A 57 -2.07 -7.97 11.00
CA ALA A 57 -3.18 -7.36 10.26
C ALA A 57 -2.98 -7.48 8.73
N VAL A 58 -1.76 -7.24 8.26
CA VAL A 58 -1.39 -7.40 6.84
C VAL A 58 -1.51 -8.86 6.40
N TYR A 59 -0.99 -9.80 7.20
CA TYR A 59 -1.13 -11.24 6.92
C TYR A 59 -2.60 -11.65 6.79
N ASN A 60 -3.43 -11.26 7.75
CA ASN A 60 -4.87 -11.57 7.74
C ASN A 60 -5.57 -10.97 6.52
N HIS A 61 -5.23 -9.72 6.15
CA HIS A 61 -5.78 -9.07 4.97
C HIS A 61 -5.47 -9.87 3.70
N TYR A 62 -4.20 -10.19 3.45
CA TYR A 62 -3.81 -10.91 2.23
C TYR A 62 -4.27 -12.37 2.25
N LYS A 63 -4.27 -13.02 3.41
CA LYS A 63 -4.87 -14.35 3.55
C LYS A 63 -6.33 -14.35 3.10
N ARG A 64 -7.12 -13.35 3.53
CA ARG A 64 -8.51 -13.18 3.12
C ARG A 64 -8.66 -12.94 1.62
N VAL A 65 -7.79 -12.09 1.03
CA VAL A 65 -7.83 -11.76 -0.40
C VAL A 65 -7.47 -12.95 -1.28
N LEU A 66 -6.55 -13.79 -0.81
CA LEU A 66 -6.02 -14.92 -1.57
C LEU A 66 -6.77 -16.23 -1.30
N GLN A 67 -7.54 -16.30 -0.23
CA GLN A 67 -8.30 -17.50 0.11
C GLN A 67 -9.52 -17.63 -0.80
N PRO A 68 -9.75 -18.79 -1.43
CA PRO A 68 -11.00 -19.07 -2.14
C PRO A 68 -12.19 -18.91 -1.19
N ARG A 69 -13.27 -18.34 -1.67
CA ARG A 69 -14.52 -18.28 -0.90
C ARG A 69 -15.15 -19.66 -0.87
N GLU A 70 -14.97 -20.39 0.21
CA GLU A 70 -15.66 -21.65 0.48
C GLU A 70 -16.98 -21.35 1.21
N GLU A 71 -18.08 -21.93 0.73
CA GLU A 71 -19.36 -21.86 1.43
C GLU A 71 -19.25 -22.58 2.79
N GLY A 72 -19.44 -21.84 3.89
CA GLY A 72 -19.35 -22.35 5.26
C GLY A 72 -17.97 -22.23 5.93
N GLY A 73 -16.97 -21.62 5.28
CA GLY A 73 -15.68 -21.30 5.90
C GLY A 73 -15.75 -20.13 6.89
N VAL A 74 -14.75 -20.04 7.78
CA VAL A 74 -14.61 -18.89 8.68
C VAL A 74 -14.24 -17.65 7.86
N GLU A 75 -15.12 -16.65 7.87
CA GLU A 75 -14.90 -15.40 7.18
C GLU A 75 -13.97 -14.50 8.01
N ILE A 76 -12.83 -14.08 7.42
CA ILE A 76 -11.93 -13.10 8.03
C ILE A 76 -12.48 -11.71 7.68
N GLU A 77 -12.85 -10.93 8.69
CA GLU A 77 -13.38 -9.58 8.48
C GLU A 77 -12.36 -8.64 7.83
N LYS A 78 -12.90 -7.70 7.04
CA LYS A 78 -12.09 -6.63 6.44
C LYS A 78 -11.70 -5.64 7.52
N SER A 79 -10.41 -5.39 7.69
CA SER A 79 -9.90 -4.41 8.64
C SER A 79 -9.12 -3.31 7.93
N ASN A 80 -9.32 -2.07 8.37
CA ASN A 80 -8.47 -0.93 8.04
C ASN A 80 -7.50 -0.70 9.19
N ILE A 81 -6.30 -0.22 8.88
CA ILE A 81 -5.25 0.01 9.87
C ILE A 81 -5.03 1.52 10.00
N ILE A 82 -5.07 2.03 11.22
CA ILE A 82 -4.72 3.41 11.53
C ILE A 82 -3.43 3.43 12.31
N LEU A 83 -2.43 4.16 11.80
CA LEU A 83 -1.15 4.39 12.47
C LEU A 83 -1.16 5.77 13.13
N VAL A 84 -1.11 5.81 14.44
CA VAL A 84 -1.10 7.05 15.24
C VAL A 84 0.28 7.25 15.85
N GLY A 85 0.78 8.48 15.80
CA GLY A 85 2.08 8.85 16.37
C GLY A 85 2.60 10.16 15.80
N SER A 86 3.58 10.76 16.46
CA SER A 86 4.22 12.01 16.04
C SER A 86 4.86 11.89 14.66
N THR A 87 5.10 13.02 14.02
CA THR A 87 5.82 13.08 12.73
C THR A 87 7.24 12.53 12.91
N GLY A 88 7.75 11.83 11.90
CA GLY A 88 9.10 11.26 11.92
C GLY A 88 9.21 9.89 12.62
N THR A 89 8.13 9.32 13.16
CA THR A 89 8.16 8.00 13.83
C THR A 89 8.20 6.80 12.89
N GLY A 90 8.28 7.01 11.58
CA GLY A 90 8.42 5.94 10.59
C GLY A 90 7.12 5.31 10.09
N LYS A 91 5.95 5.91 10.32
CA LYS A 91 4.64 5.39 9.86
C LYS A 91 4.62 5.08 8.36
N THR A 92 5.00 6.05 7.55
CA THR A 92 5.07 5.91 6.09
C THR A 92 6.11 4.88 5.66
N LEU A 93 7.25 4.82 6.37
CA LEU A 93 8.30 3.83 6.10
C LEU A 93 7.81 2.41 6.37
N LEU A 94 7.06 2.18 7.44
CA LEU A 94 6.43 0.88 7.74
C LEU A 94 5.54 0.42 6.59
N ALA A 95 4.62 1.27 6.13
CA ALA A 95 3.70 0.93 5.04
C ALA A 95 4.44 0.64 3.72
N ARG A 96 5.42 1.48 3.37
CA ARG A 96 6.25 1.29 2.16
C ARG A 96 7.07 0.01 2.22
N THR A 97 7.63 -0.32 3.39
CA THR A 97 8.44 -1.53 3.57
C THR A 97 7.59 -2.80 3.43
N ILE A 98 6.35 -2.78 3.91
CA ILE A 98 5.41 -3.89 3.71
C ILE A 98 5.08 -4.07 2.23
N ALA A 99 4.74 -2.99 1.53
CA ALA A 99 4.45 -3.07 0.09
C ALA A 99 5.63 -3.64 -0.70
N LYS A 100 6.86 -3.25 -0.33
CA LYS A 100 8.09 -3.80 -0.90
C LYS A 100 8.26 -5.30 -0.63
N LEU A 101 8.01 -5.75 0.61
CA LEU A 101 8.07 -7.16 0.97
C LEU A 101 7.09 -8.02 0.17
N LEU A 102 5.86 -7.53 0.06
CA LEU A 102 4.78 -8.23 -0.61
C LEU A 102 4.81 -8.07 -2.15
N LYS A 103 5.70 -7.20 -2.65
CA LYS A 103 5.80 -6.86 -4.07
C LYS A 103 4.46 -6.40 -4.67
N VAL A 104 3.72 -5.58 -3.92
CA VAL A 104 2.45 -5.03 -4.35
C VAL A 104 2.56 -3.54 -4.69
N PRO A 105 1.74 -3.01 -5.59
CA PRO A 105 1.69 -1.58 -5.89
C PRO A 105 1.44 -0.76 -4.64
N PHE A 106 2.09 0.40 -4.54
CA PHE A 106 2.00 1.28 -3.39
C PHE A 106 1.85 2.74 -3.84
N THR A 107 0.89 3.43 -3.27
CA THR A 107 0.74 4.87 -3.45
C THR A 107 0.55 5.58 -2.12
N ILE A 108 1.00 6.83 -2.05
CA ILE A 108 0.80 7.73 -0.91
C ILE A 108 -0.09 8.87 -1.36
N VAL A 109 -1.09 9.17 -0.56
CA VAL A 109 -2.01 10.28 -0.78
C VAL A 109 -2.05 11.13 0.47
N ASP A 110 -1.94 12.45 0.30
CA ASP A 110 -2.15 13.41 1.37
C ASP A 110 -3.66 13.66 1.50
N ALA A 111 -4.20 13.39 2.68
CA ALA A 111 -5.62 13.56 2.94
C ALA A 111 -6.08 15.03 2.81
N THR A 112 -5.18 15.99 2.95
CA THR A 112 -5.51 17.43 2.87
C THR A 112 -5.86 17.91 1.46
N VAL A 113 -5.42 17.16 0.43
CA VAL A 113 -5.74 17.46 -0.98
C VAL A 113 -7.00 16.74 -1.46
N LEU A 114 -7.55 15.84 -0.63
CA LEU A 114 -8.80 15.18 -0.93
C LEU A 114 -9.97 16.14 -0.73
N THR A 115 -10.81 16.25 -1.73
CA THR A 115 -12.01 17.10 -1.70
C THR A 115 -13.24 16.27 -2.03
N GLU A 116 -14.41 16.81 -1.67
CA GLU A 116 -15.68 16.23 -2.10
C GLU A 116 -15.80 16.34 -3.63
N ALA A 117 -16.45 15.35 -4.25
CA ALA A 117 -16.67 15.29 -5.69
C ALA A 117 -17.29 16.60 -6.20
N GLY A 118 -16.62 17.26 -7.15
CA GLY A 118 -17.05 18.52 -7.75
C GLY A 118 -16.31 19.78 -7.26
N TYR A 119 -15.42 19.67 -6.28
CA TYR A 119 -14.51 20.74 -5.89
C TYR A 119 -13.10 20.55 -6.46
N VAL A 120 -12.33 21.63 -6.56
CA VAL A 120 -10.95 21.58 -7.03
C VAL A 120 -10.08 20.85 -6.02
N GLY A 121 -9.66 19.62 -6.36
CA GLY A 121 -8.82 18.74 -5.52
C GLY A 121 -8.80 17.32 -6.06
N GLU A 122 -8.11 16.43 -5.38
CA GLU A 122 -8.13 15.00 -5.71
C GLU A 122 -9.39 14.33 -5.14
N ASP A 123 -10.03 13.53 -5.96
CA ASP A 123 -11.12 12.65 -5.56
C ASP A 123 -10.62 11.21 -5.33
N VAL A 124 -11.51 10.35 -4.86
CA VAL A 124 -11.20 8.93 -4.62
C VAL A 124 -10.78 8.22 -5.91
N GLU A 125 -11.32 8.65 -7.07
CA GLU A 125 -10.98 8.10 -8.38
C GLU A 125 -9.53 8.46 -8.77
N GLY A 126 -9.06 9.65 -8.39
CA GLY A 126 -7.66 10.06 -8.54
C GLY A 126 -6.70 9.16 -7.77
N ILE A 127 -7.07 8.74 -6.54
CA ILE A 127 -6.28 7.79 -5.75
C ILE A 127 -6.15 6.44 -6.47
N LEU A 128 -7.27 5.92 -6.98
CA LEU A 128 -7.29 4.64 -7.70
C LEU A 128 -6.49 4.74 -9.01
N SER A 129 -6.57 5.86 -9.71
CA SER A 129 -5.79 6.12 -10.91
C SER A 129 -4.29 6.11 -10.64
N ARG A 130 -3.84 6.72 -9.54
CA ARG A 130 -2.43 6.68 -9.10
C ARG A 130 -1.97 5.27 -8.76
N LEU A 131 -2.81 4.50 -8.06
CA LEU A 131 -2.48 3.11 -7.73
C LEU A 131 -2.39 2.25 -9.00
N TYR A 132 -3.29 2.50 -9.97
CA TYR A 132 -3.28 1.82 -11.26
C TYR A 132 -2.03 2.16 -12.08
N GLN A 133 -1.59 3.41 -12.06
CA GLN A 133 -0.31 3.80 -12.67
C GLN A 133 0.88 3.13 -11.95
N ALA A 134 0.86 3.09 -10.62
CA ALA A 134 1.91 2.43 -9.83
C ALA A 134 2.00 0.91 -10.08
N SER A 135 0.93 0.30 -10.57
CA SER A 135 0.88 -1.11 -10.97
C SER A 135 1.30 -1.35 -12.44
N ASN A 136 1.81 -0.33 -13.14
CA ASN A 136 2.02 -0.37 -14.60
C ASN A 136 0.75 -0.74 -15.38
N TYR A 137 -0.40 -0.21 -14.94
CA TYR A 137 -1.73 -0.45 -15.55
C TYR A 137 -2.19 -1.91 -15.51
N ASN A 138 -1.70 -2.68 -14.54
CA ASN A 138 -2.14 -4.04 -14.29
C ASN A 138 -3.28 -4.05 -13.27
N LEU A 139 -4.51 -4.37 -13.72
CA LEU A 139 -5.70 -4.35 -12.88
C LEU A 139 -5.63 -5.36 -11.73
N GLU A 140 -5.15 -6.57 -11.98
CA GLU A 140 -5.04 -7.63 -10.97
C GLU A 140 -4.06 -7.22 -9.85
N ALA A 141 -2.91 -6.67 -10.23
CA ALA A 141 -1.94 -6.12 -9.27
C ALA A 141 -2.53 -4.95 -8.48
N THR A 142 -3.26 -4.04 -9.15
CA THR A 142 -3.92 -2.89 -8.52
C THR A 142 -4.88 -3.30 -7.40
N GLN A 143 -5.66 -4.35 -7.62
CA GLN A 143 -6.62 -4.88 -6.64
C GLN A 143 -5.94 -5.38 -5.34
N ARG A 144 -4.66 -5.68 -5.40
CA ARG A 144 -3.83 -6.11 -4.27
C ARG A 144 -2.96 -4.99 -3.71
N GLY A 145 -3.02 -3.80 -4.31
CA GLY A 145 -2.20 -2.65 -3.95
C GLY A 145 -2.51 -2.08 -2.57
N ILE A 146 -1.57 -1.31 -2.05
CA ILE A 146 -1.69 -0.60 -0.77
C ILE A 146 -1.77 0.90 -1.03
N VAL A 147 -2.78 1.55 -0.48
CA VAL A 147 -2.90 3.01 -0.40
C VAL A 147 -2.57 3.45 1.01
N PHE A 148 -1.61 4.32 1.17
CA PHE A 148 -1.30 4.99 2.43
C PHE A 148 -1.85 6.41 2.39
N ILE A 149 -2.83 6.69 3.26
CA ILE A 149 -3.42 8.03 3.40
C ILE A 149 -2.70 8.72 4.56
N ASP A 150 -1.94 9.76 4.25
CA ASP A 150 -1.22 10.56 5.24
C ASP A 150 -2.07 11.76 5.69
N GLU A 151 -1.75 12.34 6.84
CA GLU A 151 -2.34 13.57 7.38
C GLU A 151 -3.87 13.55 7.55
N ILE A 152 -4.47 12.37 7.76
CA ILE A 152 -5.92 12.21 7.87
C ILE A 152 -6.53 13.04 9.02
N ASP A 153 -5.75 13.33 10.06
CA ASP A 153 -6.14 14.17 11.19
C ASP A 153 -6.36 15.65 10.81
N LYS A 154 -5.81 16.09 9.69
CA LYS A 154 -5.99 17.47 9.22
C LYS A 154 -7.33 17.71 8.53
N ILE A 155 -7.98 16.67 8.02
CA ILE A 155 -9.33 16.78 7.43
C ILE A 155 -10.33 17.20 8.49
N ALA A 156 -10.28 16.62 9.68
CA ALA A 156 -11.21 16.90 10.78
C ALA A 156 -11.15 18.36 11.26
N ARG A 157 -10.05 19.07 11.02
CA ARG A 157 -9.88 20.48 11.44
C ARG A 157 -10.49 21.48 10.47
N LYS A 158 -10.84 21.12 9.24
CA LYS A 158 -11.48 22.00 8.26
C LYS A 158 -12.95 22.33 8.60
N GLY A 159 -13.61 21.53 9.45
CA GLY A 159 -15.02 21.72 9.86
C GLY A 159 -15.25 22.75 10.97
N ASP A 160 -14.21 23.22 11.65
CA ASP A 160 -14.31 24.07 12.86
C ASP A 160 -13.93 25.54 12.61
N ASN A 161 -14.04 26.05 11.39
CA ASN A 161 -14.02 27.49 11.16
C ASN A 161 -15.45 28.06 11.37
N PRO A 162 -15.76 28.67 12.53
CA PRO A 162 -16.98 29.44 12.64
C PRO A 162 -16.85 30.59 11.64
N SER A 163 -17.71 30.61 10.62
CA SER A 163 -17.85 31.74 9.74
C SER A 163 -18.22 32.95 10.62
N ILE A 164 -17.25 33.85 10.81
CA ILE A 164 -17.51 35.16 11.38
C ILE A 164 -18.31 35.92 10.33
N THR A 165 -19.62 35.74 10.38
CA THR A 165 -20.55 36.62 9.69
C THR A 165 -20.60 37.93 10.49
N ARG A 166 -19.99 38.97 9.97
CA ARG A 166 -20.31 40.35 10.32
C ARG A 166 -21.29 40.89 9.31
#